data_f54580cc53a1080abc9a9f23682a90d0
#
_entry.id   f54580cc53a1080abc9a9f23682a90d0
#
_cell.length_a   1.000
_cell.length_b   1.000
_cell.length_c   1.000
_cell.angle_alpha   90.00
_cell.angle_beta   90.00
_cell.angle_gamma   90.00
#
_symmetry.space_group_name_H-M   'P 1'
#
loop_
_entity.id
_entity.type
_entity.pdbx_description
1 polymer ?
#
loop_
_entity_poly.entity_id
_entity_poly.type
_entity_poly.pdbx_seq_one_letter_code
_entity_poly.pdbx_strand_id
1 'polypeptide(L)'
;MKEVILIKNGELALKGLNRRTFEDMLMANIRRRLASLGKFTCTPAQSTIIVEGPEDADLDEATERLLKVFGIAGLSRAAAVEKDMDVILNTCVEYTAPLLNAASTFKVEAKRADKKFPLNSPAICREVGGKILSKFHHLKVDVHNPDVIINVEVRDKCAFIHGNQLKGAGGMPSGSAGKAALLVSGGIDSPVAGWMMAKRGVELIAIHFASPPYTLSLIHI
;
A
#
# COMPACT_ATOMS: atom_id res chain seq x y z
N MET A 1 5.72 -19.08 -4.23
CA MET A 1 4.88 -17.86 -4.10
C MET A 1 5.76 -16.76 -3.51
N LYS A 2 5.78 -15.58 -4.13
CA LYS A 2 6.52 -14.40 -3.62
C LYS A 2 5.51 -13.41 -3.06
N GLU A 3 5.76 -12.87 -1.87
CA GLU A 3 4.92 -11.81 -1.31
C GLU A 3 5.51 -10.44 -1.62
N VAL A 4 4.64 -9.47 -1.95
CA VAL A 4 5.00 -8.11 -2.32
C VAL A 4 4.03 -7.10 -1.70
N ILE A 5 4.41 -5.82 -1.65
CA ILE A 5 3.50 -4.75 -1.25
C ILE A 5 3.12 -3.94 -2.50
N LEU A 6 1.83 -3.85 -2.76
CA LEU A 6 1.25 -3.03 -3.84
C LEU A 6 0.83 -1.68 -3.26
N ILE A 7 1.49 -0.61 -3.68
CA ILE A 7 1.17 0.76 -3.25
C ILE A 7 0.35 1.44 -4.32
N LYS A 8 -0.80 2.00 -3.94
CA LYS A 8 -1.64 2.80 -4.84
C LYS A 8 -1.30 4.29 -4.68
N ASN A 9 -1.01 4.91 -5.81
CA ASN A 9 -0.75 6.34 -5.91
C ASN A 9 -2.09 7.08 -5.78
N GLY A 10 -2.20 8.00 -4.82
CA GLY A 10 -3.38 8.81 -4.62
C GLY A 10 -3.45 10.00 -5.58
N GLU A 11 -3.33 11.21 -5.03
CA GLU A 11 -3.39 12.47 -5.76
C GLU A 11 -2.34 12.61 -6.87
N LEU A 12 -1.26 11.79 -6.83
CA LEU A 12 -0.21 11.79 -7.84
C LEU A 12 -0.73 11.42 -9.24
N ALA A 13 -1.78 10.61 -9.32
CA ALA A 13 -2.40 10.24 -10.59
C ALA A 13 -2.95 11.45 -11.36
N LEU A 14 -3.24 12.56 -10.68
CA LEU A 14 -3.82 13.78 -11.25
C LEU A 14 -2.77 14.81 -11.70
N LYS A 15 -1.47 14.55 -11.51
CA LYS A 15 -0.38 15.53 -11.75
C LYS A 15 0.05 15.68 -13.22
N GLY A 16 -0.61 15.04 -14.16
CA GLY A 16 -0.35 15.21 -15.59
C GLY A 16 1.12 15.00 -15.97
N LEU A 17 1.73 15.96 -16.65
CA LEU A 17 3.12 15.90 -17.15
C LEU A 17 4.17 15.77 -16.03
N ASN A 18 3.89 16.27 -14.83
CA ASN A 18 4.82 16.21 -13.69
C ASN A 18 4.73 14.91 -12.87
N ARG A 19 3.83 14.00 -13.24
CA ARG A 19 3.56 12.77 -12.51
C ARG A 19 4.84 11.98 -12.21
N ARG A 20 5.73 11.84 -13.18
CA ARG A 20 6.97 11.06 -13.05
C ARG A 20 7.87 11.59 -11.94
N THR A 21 8.04 12.91 -11.85
CA THR A 21 8.86 13.55 -10.80
C THR A 21 8.32 13.23 -9.39
N PHE A 22 7.00 13.28 -9.23
CA PHE A 22 6.37 12.94 -7.94
C PHE A 22 6.47 11.44 -7.63
N GLU A 23 6.34 10.57 -8.62
CA GLU A 23 6.50 9.12 -8.45
C GLU A 23 7.95 8.78 -8.06
N ASP A 24 8.94 9.37 -8.72
CA ASP A 24 10.37 9.18 -8.40
C ASP A 24 10.67 9.63 -6.96
N MET A 25 10.12 10.77 -6.54
CA MET A 25 10.26 11.27 -5.17
C MET A 25 9.59 10.34 -4.16
N LEU A 26 8.38 9.84 -4.45
CA LEU A 26 7.71 8.87 -3.60
C LEU A 26 8.53 7.59 -3.47
N MET A 27 9.05 7.06 -4.56
CA MET A 27 9.92 5.86 -4.55
C MET A 27 11.20 6.09 -3.73
N ALA A 28 11.80 7.29 -3.81
CA ALA A 28 12.96 7.65 -2.99
C ALA A 28 12.59 7.69 -1.49
N ASN A 29 11.44 8.26 -1.14
CA ASN A 29 10.94 8.29 0.23
C ASN A 29 10.64 6.87 0.77
N ILE A 30 10.04 6.00 -0.05
CA ILE A 30 9.81 4.60 0.28
C ILE A 30 11.13 3.88 0.57
N ARG A 31 12.11 3.97 -0.34
CA ARG A 31 13.43 3.32 -0.16
C ARG A 31 14.13 3.80 1.11
N ARG A 32 14.11 5.12 1.37
CA ARG A 32 14.69 5.71 2.58
C ARG A 32 14.02 5.17 3.84
N ARG A 33 12.68 5.03 3.84
CA ARG A 33 11.90 4.55 4.98
C ARG A 33 12.15 3.08 5.29
N LEU A 34 12.44 2.29 4.27
CA LEU A 34 12.68 0.85 4.38
C LEU A 34 14.17 0.48 4.51
N ALA A 35 15.08 1.45 4.39
CA ALA A 35 16.53 1.19 4.31
C ALA A 35 17.09 0.35 5.47
N SER A 36 16.55 0.49 6.69
CA SER A 36 16.97 -0.29 7.86
C SER A 36 16.40 -1.71 7.91
N LEU A 37 15.42 -2.05 7.07
CA LEU A 37 14.82 -3.38 6.98
C LEU A 37 15.42 -4.24 5.85
N GLY A 38 16.34 -3.68 5.07
CA GLY A 38 16.98 -4.38 3.96
C GLY A 38 16.85 -3.64 2.62
N LYS A 39 17.32 -4.31 1.57
CA LYS A 39 17.31 -3.74 0.21
C LYS A 39 15.99 -4.03 -0.49
N PHE A 40 15.06 -3.10 -0.42
CA PHE A 40 13.79 -3.16 -1.13
C PHE A 40 13.90 -2.59 -2.54
N THR A 41 13.26 -3.26 -3.50
CA THR A 41 13.14 -2.80 -4.89
C THR A 41 11.75 -2.18 -5.09
N CYS A 42 11.71 -0.99 -5.69
CA CYS A 42 10.46 -0.29 -6.02
C CYS A 42 10.33 -0.20 -7.54
N THR A 43 9.31 -0.83 -8.10
CA THR A 43 9.04 -0.87 -9.53
C THR A 43 7.71 -0.17 -9.83
N PRO A 44 7.71 0.92 -10.62
CA PRO A 44 6.46 1.57 -11.02
C PRO A 44 5.73 0.70 -12.05
N ALA A 45 4.42 0.54 -11.88
CA ALA A 45 3.56 -0.24 -12.77
C ALA A 45 2.20 0.46 -12.92
N GLN A 46 2.04 1.27 -13.96
CA GLN A 46 0.85 2.10 -14.21
C GLN A 46 0.56 3.06 -13.05
N SER A 47 -0.52 2.84 -12.28
CA SER A 47 -0.90 3.66 -11.11
C SER A 47 -0.54 3.01 -9.77
N THR A 48 0.36 2.03 -9.80
CA THR A 48 0.78 1.23 -8.62
C THR A 48 2.30 1.21 -8.56
N ILE A 49 2.88 1.21 -7.36
CA ILE A 49 4.29 0.89 -7.15
C ILE A 49 4.33 -0.49 -6.49
N ILE A 50 5.08 -1.41 -7.10
CA ILE A 50 5.34 -2.73 -6.54
C ILE A 50 6.61 -2.64 -5.70
N VAL A 51 6.51 -3.00 -4.42
CA VAL A 51 7.63 -3.02 -3.49
C VAL A 51 7.94 -4.46 -3.14
N GLU A 52 9.15 -4.87 -3.46
CA GLU A 52 9.66 -6.22 -3.22
C GLU A 52 10.82 -6.17 -2.23
N GLY A 53 10.72 -6.92 -1.15
CA GLY A 53 11.80 -7.10 -0.17
C GLY A 53 12.70 -8.30 -0.49
N PRO A 54 13.83 -8.45 0.24
CA PRO A 54 14.56 -9.71 0.31
C PRO A 54 13.68 -10.84 0.88
N GLU A 55 14.10 -12.10 0.75
CA GLU A 55 13.29 -13.26 1.17
C GLU A 55 12.96 -13.28 2.67
N ASP A 56 13.87 -12.76 3.48
CA ASP A 56 13.79 -12.67 4.94
C ASP A 56 13.25 -11.32 5.44
N ALA A 57 12.73 -10.48 4.55
CA ALA A 57 12.22 -9.16 4.91
C ALA A 57 11.02 -9.24 5.84
N ASP A 58 11.05 -8.46 6.91
CA ASP A 58 9.87 -8.21 7.75
C ASP A 58 8.88 -7.31 6.99
N LEU A 59 7.92 -7.97 6.30
CA LEU A 59 6.88 -7.27 5.53
C LEU A 59 5.81 -6.65 6.42
N ASP A 60 5.64 -7.08 7.67
CA ASP A 60 4.70 -6.49 8.62
C ASP A 60 5.23 -5.12 9.05
N GLU A 61 6.47 -5.06 9.52
CA GLU A 61 7.11 -3.78 9.86
C GLU A 61 7.25 -2.86 8.63
N ALA A 62 7.58 -3.42 7.45
CA ALA A 62 7.62 -2.65 6.21
C ALA A 62 6.25 -2.03 5.88
N THR A 63 5.17 -2.78 6.05
CA THR A 63 3.80 -2.31 5.84
C THR A 63 3.46 -1.16 6.79
N GLU A 64 3.73 -1.31 8.09
CA GLU A 64 3.47 -0.28 9.09
C GLU A 64 4.24 1.01 8.82
N ARG A 65 5.50 0.90 8.40
CA ARG A 65 6.31 2.06 8.02
C ARG A 65 5.77 2.77 6.79
N LEU A 66 5.34 2.01 5.80
CA LEU A 66 4.80 2.55 4.54
C LEU A 66 3.45 3.23 4.72
N LEU A 67 2.60 2.76 5.64
CA LEU A 67 1.33 3.43 5.97
C LEU A 67 1.53 4.86 6.48
N LYS A 68 2.70 5.19 7.01
CA LYS A 68 3.07 6.51 7.53
C LYS A 68 3.77 7.41 6.49
N VAL A 69 3.96 6.93 5.25
CA VAL A 69 4.62 7.71 4.18
C VAL A 69 3.60 8.55 3.44
N PHE A 70 3.80 9.86 3.43
CA PHE A 70 2.97 10.78 2.65
C PHE A 70 3.14 10.55 1.14
N GLY A 71 2.02 10.60 0.41
CA GLY A 71 1.93 10.24 -1.00
C GLY A 71 1.34 8.85 -1.24
N ILE A 72 1.30 7.98 -0.23
CA ILE A 72 0.68 6.66 -0.31
C ILE A 72 -0.81 6.78 0.06
N ALA A 73 -1.70 6.59 -0.93
CA ALA A 73 -3.15 6.59 -0.68
C ALA A 73 -3.62 5.33 0.02
N GLY A 74 -3.02 4.22 -0.34
CA GLY A 74 -3.26 2.92 0.27
C GLY A 74 -2.29 1.89 -0.24
N LEU A 75 -2.22 0.77 0.46
CA LEU A 75 -1.39 -0.35 0.09
C LEU A 75 -2.08 -1.69 0.42
N SER A 76 -1.64 -2.74 -0.24
CA SER A 76 -2.07 -4.11 0.04
C SER A 76 -0.86 -5.04 -0.01
N ARG A 77 -0.78 -5.98 0.91
CA ARG A 77 0.11 -7.14 0.75
C ARG A 77 -0.50 -8.07 -0.28
N ALA A 78 0.30 -8.59 -1.17
CA ALA A 78 -0.17 -9.41 -2.28
C ALA A 78 0.76 -10.60 -2.54
N ALA A 79 0.18 -11.73 -2.86
CA ALA A 79 0.90 -12.85 -3.45
C ALA A 79 1.10 -12.58 -4.94
N ALA A 80 2.35 -12.64 -5.39
CA ALA A 80 2.72 -12.59 -6.81
C ALA A 80 2.94 -14.01 -7.31
N VAL A 81 2.17 -14.40 -8.35
CA VAL A 81 2.17 -15.75 -8.90
C VAL A 81 2.18 -15.73 -10.42
N GLU A 82 2.45 -16.88 -11.03
CA GLU A 82 2.36 -17.07 -12.47
C GLU A 82 0.93 -16.84 -12.99
N LYS A 83 0.83 -16.44 -14.26
CA LYS A 83 -0.46 -16.23 -14.94
C LYS A 83 -1.07 -17.54 -15.40
N ASP A 84 -1.28 -18.44 -14.49
CA ASP A 84 -1.95 -19.72 -14.67
C ASP A 84 -3.20 -19.76 -13.78
N MET A 85 -4.33 -20.23 -14.34
CA MET A 85 -5.58 -20.16 -13.60
C MET A 85 -5.62 -21.11 -12.42
N ASP A 86 -5.02 -22.29 -12.52
CA ASP A 86 -4.97 -23.26 -11.43
C ASP A 86 -4.09 -22.75 -10.29
N VAL A 87 -2.95 -22.11 -10.63
CA VAL A 87 -2.09 -21.46 -9.66
C VAL A 87 -2.80 -20.30 -8.96
N ILE A 88 -3.53 -19.47 -9.71
CA ILE A 88 -4.33 -18.36 -9.17
C ILE A 88 -5.40 -18.88 -8.21
N LEU A 89 -6.16 -19.92 -8.60
CA LEU A 89 -7.23 -20.50 -7.79
C LEU A 89 -6.71 -21.07 -6.46
N ASN A 90 -5.62 -21.83 -6.51
CA ASN A 90 -5.04 -22.42 -5.30
C ASN A 90 -4.46 -21.34 -4.38
N THR A 91 -3.73 -20.37 -4.95
CA THR A 91 -3.19 -19.25 -4.17
C THR A 91 -4.29 -18.37 -3.56
N CYS A 92 -5.40 -18.12 -4.28
CA CYS A 92 -6.52 -17.39 -3.70
C CYS A 92 -7.04 -18.07 -2.42
N VAL A 93 -7.17 -19.39 -2.44
CA VAL A 93 -7.64 -20.13 -1.26
C VAL A 93 -6.60 -20.11 -0.13
N GLU A 94 -5.33 -20.37 -0.44
CA GLU A 94 -4.28 -20.52 0.57
C GLU A 94 -3.88 -19.18 1.18
N TYR A 95 -3.56 -18.20 0.34
CA TYR A 95 -3.03 -16.90 0.77
C TYR A 95 -4.10 -16.06 1.50
N THR A 96 -5.35 -16.15 1.06
CA THR A 96 -6.41 -15.36 1.67
C THR A 96 -7.20 -16.11 2.76
N ALA A 97 -6.80 -17.34 3.09
CA ALA A 97 -7.46 -18.15 4.11
C ALA A 97 -7.66 -17.44 5.47
N PRO A 98 -6.66 -16.69 6.01
CA PRO A 98 -6.86 -15.98 7.28
C PRO A 98 -7.98 -14.94 7.21
N LEU A 99 -8.09 -14.23 6.08
CA LEU A 99 -9.14 -13.23 5.86
C LEU A 99 -10.51 -13.90 5.69
N LEU A 100 -10.57 -14.97 4.89
CA LEU A 100 -11.80 -15.70 4.61
C LEU A 100 -12.35 -16.41 5.84
N ASN A 101 -11.50 -16.96 6.70
CA ASN A 101 -11.92 -17.59 7.95
C ASN A 101 -12.52 -16.61 8.96
N ALA A 102 -12.08 -15.35 8.93
CA ALA A 102 -12.57 -14.30 9.82
C ALA A 102 -13.83 -13.58 9.31
N ALA A 103 -14.22 -13.82 8.04
CA ALA A 103 -15.33 -13.16 7.36
C ALA A 103 -16.58 -14.03 7.35
N SER A 104 -17.75 -13.41 7.19
CA SER A 104 -19.04 -14.08 6.92
C SER A 104 -19.43 -13.90 5.45
N THR A 105 -19.01 -12.80 4.83
CA THR A 105 -19.35 -12.47 3.46
C THR A 105 -18.10 -12.05 2.68
N PHE A 106 -18.10 -12.32 1.38
CA PHE A 106 -16.99 -11.95 0.51
C PHE A 106 -17.44 -11.56 -0.88
N LYS A 107 -16.55 -10.88 -1.60
CA LYS A 107 -16.66 -10.57 -3.01
C LYS A 107 -15.30 -10.81 -3.69
N VAL A 108 -15.35 -11.23 -4.94
CA VAL A 108 -14.14 -11.29 -5.79
C VAL A 108 -14.17 -10.16 -6.80
N GLU A 109 -13.09 -9.40 -6.89
CA GLU A 109 -12.86 -8.42 -7.95
C GLU A 109 -11.64 -8.81 -8.77
N ALA A 110 -11.79 -8.81 -10.09
CA ALA A 110 -10.68 -9.11 -10.99
C ALA A 110 -10.41 -7.96 -11.96
N LYS A 111 -9.12 -7.64 -12.11
CA LYS A 111 -8.63 -6.70 -13.11
C LYS A 111 -7.69 -7.42 -14.05
N ARG A 112 -8.01 -7.43 -15.36
CA ARG A 112 -7.20 -8.02 -16.39
C ARG A 112 -6.57 -6.93 -17.26
N ALA A 113 -5.31 -6.59 -16.99
CA ALA A 113 -4.53 -5.69 -17.84
C ALA A 113 -3.99 -6.44 -19.08
N ASP A 114 -3.54 -7.68 -18.90
CA ASP A 114 -3.09 -8.53 -20.01
C ASP A 114 -4.28 -9.11 -20.79
N LYS A 115 -4.56 -8.56 -21.96
CA LYS A 115 -5.66 -9.04 -22.84
C LYS A 115 -5.42 -10.43 -23.45
N LYS A 116 -4.18 -10.95 -23.39
CA LYS A 116 -3.84 -12.29 -23.89
C LYS A 116 -4.22 -13.40 -22.90
N PHE A 117 -4.49 -13.06 -21.64
CA PHE A 117 -4.96 -14.05 -20.65
C PHE A 117 -6.30 -14.62 -21.08
N PRO A 118 -6.49 -15.97 -21.03
CA PRO A 118 -7.64 -16.64 -21.63
C PRO A 118 -9.01 -16.18 -21.11
N LEU A 119 -9.08 -15.91 -19.79
CA LEU A 119 -10.32 -15.54 -19.12
C LEU A 119 -10.48 -14.02 -19.00
N ASN A 120 -11.70 -13.53 -19.17
CA ASN A 120 -12.02 -12.14 -18.87
C ASN A 120 -12.28 -11.95 -17.37
N SER A 121 -12.33 -10.68 -16.90
CA SER A 121 -12.49 -10.38 -15.46
C SER A 121 -13.74 -11.02 -14.84
N PRO A 122 -14.93 -11.01 -15.46
CA PRO A 122 -16.10 -11.72 -14.92
C PRO A 122 -15.92 -13.23 -14.80
N ALA A 123 -15.23 -13.85 -15.76
CA ALA A 123 -14.93 -15.29 -15.70
C ALA A 123 -13.94 -15.61 -14.57
N ILE A 124 -12.89 -14.82 -14.40
CA ILE A 124 -11.94 -14.94 -13.27
C ILE A 124 -12.69 -14.83 -11.94
N CYS A 125 -13.58 -13.83 -11.78
CA CYS A 125 -14.37 -13.68 -10.56
C CYS A 125 -15.24 -14.91 -10.27
N ARG A 126 -15.85 -15.52 -11.29
CA ARG A 126 -16.70 -16.71 -11.16
C ARG A 126 -15.89 -17.92 -10.72
N GLU A 127 -14.77 -18.19 -11.38
CA GLU A 127 -13.91 -19.34 -11.07
C GLU A 127 -13.33 -19.23 -9.65
N VAL A 128 -12.78 -18.06 -9.30
CA VAL A 128 -12.23 -17.80 -7.96
C VAL A 128 -13.33 -17.87 -6.89
N GLY A 129 -14.46 -17.24 -7.13
CA GLY A 129 -15.60 -17.27 -6.20
C GLY A 129 -16.13 -18.71 -5.98
N GLY A 130 -16.26 -19.50 -7.05
CA GLY A 130 -16.64 -20.90 -6.96
C GLY A 130 -15.65 -21.75 -6.17
N LYS A 131 -14.34 -21.54 -6.41
CA LYS A 131 -13.27 -22.24 -5.68
C LYS A 131 -13.29 -21.88 -4.18
N ILE A 132 -13.48 -20.61 -3.83
CA ILE A 132 -13.58 -20.16 -2.42
C ILE A 132 -14.80 -20.82 -1.76
N LEU A 133 -16.00 -20.77 -2.36
CA LEU A 133 -17.21 -21.38 -1.82
C LEU A 133 -17.09 -22.88 -1.63
N SER A 134 -16.36 -23.57 -2.50
CA SER A 134 -16.13 -25.01 -2.38
C SER A 134 -15.23 -25.39 -1.19
N LYS A 135 -14.46 -24.45 -0.66
CA LYS A 135 -13.53 -24.66 0.47
C LYS A 135 -14.03 -24.06 1.78
N PHE A 136 -14.72 -22.93 1.72
CA PHE A 136 -15.19 -22.16 2.88
C PHE A 136 -16.72 -22.16 2.89
N HIS A 137 -17.34 -23.24 3.37
CA HIS A 137 -18.80 -23.44 3.34
C HIS A 137 -19.61 -22.47 4.21
N HIS A 138 -18.96 -21.75 5.14
CA HIS A 138 -19.60 -20.75 5.99
C HIS A 138 -19.79 -19.40 5.29
N LEU A 139 -19.07 -19.16 4.18
CA LEU A 139 -19.09 -17.89 3.47
C LEU A 139 -20.29 -17.73 2.56
N LYS A 140 -20.75 -16.48 2.43
CA LYS A 140 -21.77 -16.06 1.46
C LYS A 140 -21.20 -14.98 0.55
N VAL A 141 -21.66 -14.92 -0.68
CA VAL A 141 -21.31 -13.83 -1.61
C VAL A 141 -22.18 -12.63 -1.32
N ASP A 142 -21.56 -11.47 -1.06
CA ASP A 142 -22.23 -10.18 -0.99
C ASP A 142 -21.50 -9.19 -1.90
N VAL A 143 -22.17 -8.72 -2.94
CA VAL A 143 -21.60 -7.80 -3.93
C VAL A 143 -21.68 -6.34 -3.53
N HIS A 144 -22.49 -6.00 -2.53
CA HIS A 144 -22.73 -4.64 -2.08
C HIS A 144 -21.92 -4.25 -0.83
N ASN A 145 -22.01 -5.08 0.22
CA ASN A 145 -21.35 -4.83 1.50
C ASN A 145 -20.58 -6.07 2.01
N PRO A 146 -19.57 -6.57 1.28
CA PRO A 146 -18.79 -7.72 1.71
C PRO A 146 -17.88 -7.36 2.89
N ASP A 147 -17.68 -8.30 3.83
CA ASP A 147 -16.69 -8.17 4.89
C ASP A 147 -15.27 -8.14 4.30
N VAL A 148 -15.04 -8.94 3.25
CA VAL A 148 -13.74 -9.01 2.57
C VAL A 148 -13.88 -8.99 1.06
N ILE A 149 -12.98 -8.25 0.39
CA ILE A 149 -12.86 -8.25 -1.07
C ILE A 149 -11.56 -8.94 -1.44
N ILE A 150 -11.66 -10.03 -2.19
CA ILE A 150 -10.49 -10.70 -2.77
C ILE A 150 -10.25 -10.13 -4.15
N ASN A 151 -9.08 -9.55 -4.32
CA ASN A 151 -8.66 -8.91 -5.57
C ASN A 151 -7.70 -9.83 -6.34
N VAL A 152 -7.96 -10.01 -7.64
CA VAL A 152 -7.09 -10.71 -8.57
C VAL A 152 -6.71 -9.76 -9.69
N GLU A 153 -5.45 -9.35 -9.73
CA GLU A 153 -4.95 -8.45 -10.77
C GLU A 153 -4.02 -9.22 -11.73
N VAL A 154 -4.52 -9.57 -12.91
CA VAL A 154 -3.69 -10.21 -13.96
C VAL A 154 -3.00 -9.11 -14.76
N ARG A 155 -1.67 -9.03 -14.63
CA ARG A 155 -0.81 -8.05 -15.31
C ARG A 155 0.10 -8.75 -16.33
N ASP A 156 0.93 -8.00 -17.04
CA ASP A 156 1.74 -8.56 -18.14
C ASP A 156 2.68 -9.70 -17.72
N LYS A 157 3.33 -9.58 -16.57
CA LYS A 157 4.35 -10.54 -16.10
C LYS A 157 3.81 -11.60 -15.14
N CYS A 158 2.87 -11.25 -14.27
CA CYS A 158 2.37 -12.11 -13.20
C CYS A 158 0.93 -11.73 -12.82
N ALA A 159 0.32 -12.54 -11.98
CA ALA A 159 -0.93 -12.20 -11.30
C ALA A 159 -0.66 -11.84 -9.84
N PHE A 160 -1.40 -10.86 -9.31
CA PHE A 160 -1.37 -10.46 -7.92
C PHE A 160 -2.69 -10.81 -7.25
N ILE A 161 -2.62 -11.41 -6.07
CA ILE A 161 -3.76 -11.78 -5.26
C ILE A 161 -3.64 -11.08 -3.91
N HIS A 162 -4.67 -10.33 -3.53
CA HIS A 162 -4.66 -9.62 -2.25
C HIS A 162 -6.08 -9.42 -1.70
N GLY A 163 -6.19 -9.16 -0.41
CA GLY A 163 -7.43 -8.79 0.27
C GLY A 163 -7.71 -7.29 0.21
N ASN A 164 -8.38 -6.79 1.25
CA ASN A 164 -8.71 -5.37 1.38
C ASN A 164 -7.46 -4.49 1.40
N GLN A 165 -7.63 -3.29 0.88
CA GLN A 165 -6.57 -2.28 0.89
C GLN A 165 -6.51 -1.57 2.25
N LEU A 166 -5.31 -1.46 2.82
CA LEU A 166 -5.03 -0.62 3.99
C LEU A 166 -4.92 0.84 3.56
N LYS A 167 -5.56 1.73 4.32
CA LYS A 167 -5.54 3.17 4.06
C LYS A 167 -4.20 3.77 4.50
N GLY A 168 -3.48 4.41 3.56
CA GLY A 168 -2.22 5.12 3.83
C GLY A 168 -2.40 6.54 4.33
N ALA A 169 -1.28 7.23 4.58
CA ALA A 169 -1.26 8.62 5.05
C ALA A 169 -1.84 9.61 4.03
N GLY A 170 -1.85 9.25 2.75
CA GLY A 170 -2.31 10.12 1.67
C GLY A 170 -1.43 11.35 1.48
N GLY A 171 -1.97 12.40 0.86
CA GLY A 171 -1.26 13.64 0.60
C GLY A 171 -0.21 13.54 -0.51
N MET A 172 0.82 14.38 -0.42
CA MET A 172 1.90 14.51 -1.40
C MET A 172 3.22 13.98 -0.85
N PRO A 173 4.13 13.43 -1.68
CA PRO A 173 5.44 13.02 -1.23
C PRO A 173 6.21 14.17 -0.58
N SER A 174 6.79 13.94 0.61
CA SER A 174 7.61 14.94 1.29
C SER A 174 8.76 15.40 0.39
N GLY A 175 9.00 16.70 0.34
CA GLY A 175 9.96 17.36 -0.55
C GLY A 175 9.36 17.85 -1.87
N SER A 176 8.13 17.45 -2.24
CA SER A 176 7.50 17.85 -3.50
C SER A 176 7.02 19.30 -3.53
N ALA A 177 6.89 19.96 -2.37
CA ALA A 177 6.50 21.36 -2.23
C ALA A 177 7.61 22.23 -1.58
N GLY A 178 8.87 21.81 -1.73
CA GLY A 178 10.01 22.52 -1.16
C GLY A 178 10.29 22.20 0.30
N LYS A 179 11.06 23.06 0.98
CA LYS A 179 11.52 22.90 2.37
C LYS A 179 11.03 24.05 3.24
N ALA A 180 10.77 23.77 4.51
CA ALA A 180 10.45 24.79 5.50
C ALA A 180 11.05 24.45 6.87
N ALA A 181 11.36 25.47 7.64
CA ALA A 181 11.71 25.34 9.05
C ALA A 181 10.43 25.28 9.88
N LEU A 182 10.33 24.30 10.76
CA LEU A 182 9.26 24.15 11.75
C LEU A 182 9.82 24.50 13.12
N LEU A 183 9.35 25.60 13.70
CA LEU A 183 9.66 25.93 15.09
C LEU A 183 8.85 25.02 16.02
N VAL A 184 9.53 24.13 16.72
CA VAL A 184 8.90 23.15 17.62
C VAL A 184 8.96 23.67 19.04
N SER A 185 7.79 23.79 19.66
CA SER A 185 7.62 24.09 21.08
C SER A 185 7.16 22.85 21.84
N GLY A 186 7.06 22.94 23.16
CA GLY A 186 6.46 21.88 24.01
C GLY A 186 4.94 21.75 23.89
N GLY A 187 4.28 22.56 23.06
CA GLY A 187 2.83 22.53 22.83
C GLY A 187 2.44 21.55 21.73
N ILE A 188 1.14 21.21 21.68
CA ILE A 188 0.57 20.25 20.71
C ILE A 188 0.39 20.85 19.30
N ASP A 189 0.38 22.16 19.15
CA ASP A 189 0.05 22.81 17.87
C ASP A 189 1.17 22.66 16.83
N SER A 190 2.43 22.79 17.27
CA SER A 190 3.57 22.71 16.35
C SER A 190 3.73 21.34 15.67
N PRO A 191 3.55 20.18 16.35
CA PRO A 191 3.52 18.87 15.67
C PRO A 191 2.36 18.74 14.69
N VAL A 192 1.18 19.26 15.04
CA VAL A 192 -0.01 19.21 14.15
C VAL A 192 0.23 20.05 12.90
N ALA A 193 0.71 21.28 13.05
CA ALA A 193 1.07 22.15 11.93
C ALA A 193 2.13 21.49 11.04
N GLY A 194 3.16 20.89 11.65
CA GLY A 194 4.20 20.14 10.95
C GLY A 194 3.62 18.99 10.14
N TRP A 195 2.75 18.19 10.74
CA TRP A 195 2.10 17.07 10.04
C TRP A 195 1.26 17.55 8.86
N MET A 196 0.49 18.64 9.03
CA MET A 196 -0.34 19.22 7.97
C MET A 196 0.52 19.71 6.79
N MET A 197 1.63 20.37 7.06
CA MET A 197 2.56 20.87 6.02
C MET A 197 3.29 19.71 5.34
N ALA A 198 3.78 18.73 6.10
CA ALA A 198 4.44 17.54 5.55
C ALA A 198 3.48 16.75 4.65
N LYS A 199 2.20 16.63 5.02
CA LYS A 199 1.16 15.99 4.19
C LYS A 199 0.91 16.73 2.87
N ARG A 200 1.21 18.03 2.80
CA ARG A 200 1.16 18.85 1.57
C ARG A 200 2.43 18.75 0.73
N GLY A 201 3.40 17.94 1.16
CA GLY A 201 4.64 17.67 0.43
C GLY A 201 5.82 18.54 0.84
N VAL A 202 5.71 19.32 1.92
CA VAL A 202 6.82 20.12 2.42
C VAL A 202 7.81 19.21 3.18
N GLU A 203 9.09 19.33 2.89
CA GLU A 203 10.16 18.74 3.69
C GLU A 203 10.44 19.67 4.89
N LEU A 204 10.27 19.13 6.11
CA LEU A 204 10.39 19.93 7.32
C LEU A 204 11.76 19.73 7.99
N ILE A 205 12.34 20.84 8.44
CA ILE A 205 13.48 20.87 9.33
C ILE A 205 12.99 21.41 10.68
N ALA A 206 12.97 20.55 11.70
CA ALA A 206 12.54 20.95 13.04
C ALA A 206 13.64 21.75 13.74
N ILE A 207 13.28 22.91 14.27
CA ILE A 207 14.16 23.79 15.05
C ILE A 207 13.54 24.00 16.43
N HIS A 208 14.28 23.70 17.48
CA HIS A 208 13.88 23.94 18.86
C HIS A 208 14.86 24.89 19.54
N PHE A 209 14.33 25.93 20.18
CA PHE A 209 15.12 26.83 21.01
C PHE A 209 14.99 26.40 22.47
N ALA A 210 16.04 25.76 23.01
CA ALA A 210 16.10 25.38 24.41
C ALA A 210 16.54 26.60 25.27
N SER A 211 15.75 26.90 26.30
CA SER A 211 16.03 27.98 27.25
C SER A 211 15.72 27.51 28.69
N PRO A 212 16.55 26.64 29.28
CA PRO A 212 16.33 26.19 30.66
C PRO A 212 16.42 27.36 31.64
N PRO A 213 15.59 27.42 32.71
CA PRO A 213 14.55 26.44 33.04
C PRO A 213 13.17 26.73 32.39
N TYR A 214 13.09 27.71 31.49
CA TYR A 214 11.83 28.25 30.96
C TYR A 214 11.23 27.39 29.81
N THR A 215 12.01 26.51 29.17
CA THR A 215 11.51 25.59 28.16
C THR A 215 11.67 24.16 28.65
N LEU A 216 10.59 23.36 28.47
CA LEU A 216 10.63 21.93 28.77
C LEU A 216 11.49 21.20 27.72
N SER A 217 12.14 20.11 28.14
CA SER A 217 12.84 19.22 27.23
C SER A 217 11.83 18.53 26.30
N LEU A 218 12.15 18.48 24.97
CA LEU A 218 11.35 17.75 23.96
C LEU A 218 11.56 16.22 24.00
N ILE A 219 12.12 15.67 25.09
CA ILE A 219 12.47 14.24 25.22
C ILE A 219 11.25 13.32 25.09
N HIS A 220 10.04 13.82 25.20
CA HIS A 220 8.80 13.03 25.22
C HIS A 220 7.84 13.31 24.05
N ILE A 221 8.31 13.90 22.93
CA ILE A 221 7.49 14.09 21.74
C ILE A 221 7.86 13.09 20.65
#